data_f1f3ad6ce4a22be05d47aeef77dec2f5
#
_entry.id   f1f3ad6ce4a22be05d47aeef77dec2f5
#
_cell.length_a   1.000
_cell.length_b   1.000
_cell.length_c   1.000
_cell.angle_alpha   90.00
_cell.angle_beta   90.00
_cell.angle_gamma   90.00
#
_symmetry.space_group_name_H-M   'P 1'
#
loop_
_entity.id
_entity.type
_entity.pdbx_description
1 polymer ?
#
loop_
_entity_poly.entity_id
_entity_poly.type
_entity_poly.pdbx_seq_one_letter_code
_entity_poly.pdbx_strand_id
1 'polypeptide(L)'
;MLKRNLLLGAAVLMMAACAKETIPGSDSVVEKEPVSEEESLYEPGVAVVKFSDSMIQAIESDLNAGKLATKSMGLNQALDELSITSMERLFPYAGEYEPRTRREGLHRWYVIRFDQNVPQTKASSDLSAIPGVELVEGQRKIASLGFNDPRLSDQWNLINNAEGSSYRKGADINVSEVWEKFTVGRPEVIVGLVDGGADLAHPDLARNCIPGNGEGSWNFVDNNDKIVAHQHGTHVAGIIAAINNNSMGVCGVAGGDDAAGKSGVKLLSCQIFQTNPATGKDRGGNTASAVTWAADHGAVIINNSWGYSPDANGDGKISDSEKETYLKAKISA
;
A
#
# COMPACT_ATOMS: atom_id res chain seq x y z
N MET A 1 0.81 55.65 35.38
CA MET A 1 -0.52 55.04 35.09
C MET A 1 -0.81 55.16 33.61
N LEU A 2 -0.55 54.15 32.82
CA LEU A 2 -0.80 54.12 31.38
C LEU A 2 -1.89 53.09 31.08
N LYS A 3 -3.03 53.53 30.58
CA LYS A 3 -4.11 52.68 30.06
C LYS A 3 -3.71 52.15 28.65
N ARG A 4 -3.65 50.84 28.50
CA ARG A 4 -3.52 50.18 27.18
C ARG A 4 -4.90 49.97 26.60
N ASN A 5 -5.20 50.64 25.48
CA ASN A 5 -6.40 50.40 24.68
C ASN A 5 -6.12 49.17 23.75
N LEU A 6 -7.03 48.19 23.85
CA LEU A 6 -7.06 47.02 22.98
C LEU A 6 -7.96 47.39 21.76
N LEU A 7 -7.36 47.48 20.58
CA LEU A 7 -8.12 47.57 19.32
C LEU A 7 -8.46 46.13 18.84
N LEU A 8 -9.74 45.82 18.80
CA LEU A 8 -10.29 44.67 18.08
C LEU A 8 -10.39 45.04 16.60
N GLY A 9 -9.58 44.41 15.75
CA GLY A 9 -9.72 44.47 14.30
C GLY A 9 -10.70 43.40 13.82
N ALA A 10 -11.89 43.84 13.34
CA ALA A 10 -12.82 42.96 12.65
C ALA A 10 -12.32 42.72 11.20
N ALA A 11 -11.99 41.45 10.88
CA ALA A 11 -11.75 41.06 9.50
C ALA A 11 -13.08 40.77 8.81
N VAL A 12 -13.45 41.61 7.86
CA VAL A 12 -14.59 41.38 6.96
C VAL A 12 -14.13 40.43 5.86
N LEU A 13 -14.67 39.19 5.86
CA LEU A 13 -14.49 38.23 4.77
C LEU A 13 -15.45 38.58 3.64
N MET A 14 -14.95 39.17 2.54
CA MET A 14 -15.70 39.30 1.29
C MET A 14 -15.79 37.97 0.60
N MET A 15 -16.94 37.31 0.61
CA MET A 15 -17.25 36.19 -0.28
C MET A 15 -17.55 36.74 -1.68
N ALA A 16 -16.66 36.52 -2.62
CA ALA A 16 -16.95 36.74 -4.03
C ALA A 16 -17.85 35.57 -4.53
N ALA A 17 -19.14 35.88 -4.75
CA ALA A 17 -20.03 34.95 -5.43
C ALA A 17 -19.70 34.93 -6.92
N CYS A 18 -19.02 33.87 -7.40
CA CYS A 18 -18.97 33.56 -8.82
C CYS A 18 -20.34 32.96 -9.22
N ALA A 19 -21.12 33.71 -10.00
CA ALA A 19 -22.27 33.16 -10.67
C ALA A 19 -21.84 32.10 -11.70
N LYS A 20 -22.28 30.85 -11.51
CA LYS A 20 -22.18 29.79 -12.52
C LYS A 20 -23.21 30.08 -13.62
N GLU A 21 -22.74 30.32 -14.83
CA GLU A 21 -23.59 30.27 -16.03
C GLU A 21 -23.99 28.81 -16.25
N THR A 22 -25.30 28.56 -16.23
CA THR A 22 -25.88 27.24 -16.52
C THR A 22 -25.92 27.03 -18.02
N ILE A 23 -25.17 26.05 -18.50
CA ILE A 23 -25.29 25.53 -19.86
C ILE A 23 -26.49 24.57 -19.89
N PRO A 24 -27.51 24.77 -20.75
CA PRO A 24 -28.65 23.86 -20.84
C PRO A 24 -28.22 22.57 -21.55
N GLY A 25 -28.26 21.41 -20.88
CA GLY A 25 -28.12 20.09 -21.49
C GLY A 25 -27.08 19.15 -20.85
N SER A 26 -26.69 19.34 -19.60
CA SER A 26 -25.95 18.31 -18.88
C SER A 26 -26.90 17.54 -17.95
N ASP A 27 -27.03 16.24 -18.19
CA ASP A 27 -27.66 15.33 -17.24
C ASP A 27 -27.07 15.55 -15.86
N SER A 28 -27.93 15.71 -14.86
CA SER A 28 -27.55 15.90 -13.47
C SER A 28 -26.76 14.68 -12.98
N VAL A 29 -25.44 14.78 -12.97
CA VAL A 29 -24.61 13.88 -12.19
C VAL A 29 -24.97 14.14 -10.74
N VAL A 30 -25.68 13.22 -10.10
CA VAL A 30 -25.89 13.21 -8.67
C VAL A 30 -24.50 13.01 -8.05
N GLU A 31 -23.86 14.09 -7.60
CA GLU A 31 -22.65 13.99 -6.78
C GLU A 31 -23.03 13.16 -5.54
N LYS A 32 -22.51 11.94 -5.46
CA LYS A 32 -22.59 11.16 -4.20
C LYS A 32 -21.85 11.94 -3.14
N GLU A 33 -22.49 12.15 -2.01
CA GLU A 33 -21.80 12.72 -0.85
C GLU A 33 -20.57 11.86 -0.51
N PRO A 34 -19.45 12.46 -0.11
CA PRO A 34 -18.25 11.71 0.24
C PRO A 34 -18.57 10.76 1.40
N VAL A 35 -18.28 9.47 1.20
CA VAL A 35 -18.39 8.43 2.23
C VAL A 35 -17.50 8.84 3.41
N SER A 36 -18.02 8.78 4.64
CA SER A 36 -17.22 9.09 5.82
C SER A 36 -16.05 8.09 5.96
N GLU A 37 -14.94 8.52 6.56
CA GLU A 37 -13.79 7.62 6.80
C GLU A 37 -14.21 6.37 7.58
N GLU A 38 -15.15 6.49 8.51
CA GLU A 38 -15.67 5.37 9.29
C GLU A 38 -16.47 4.39 8.42
N GLU A 39 -17.31 4.86 7.51
CA GLU A 39 -18.06 4.01 6.57
C GLU A 39 -17.13 3.29 5.57
N SER A 40 -15.98 3.85 5.26
CA SER A 40 -15.01 3.24 4.35
C SER A 40 -14.40 1.94 4.88
N LEU A 41 -14.47 1.70 6.19
CA LEU A 41 -13.93 0.50 6.87
C LEU A 41 -14.83 -0.73 6.73
N TYR A 42 -16.07 -0.54 6.30
CA TYR A 42 -17.06 -1.62 6.25
C TYR A 42 -17.36 -2.07 4.81
N GLU A 43 -17.76 -3.34 4.63
CA GLU A 43 -18.28 -3.85 3.38
C GLU A 43 -19.64 -3.21 3.10
N PRO A 44 -19.83 -2.49 1.97
CA PRO A 44 -21.10 -1.87 1.63
C PRO A 44 -22.22 -2.90 1.51
N GLY A 45 -23.37 -2.60 2.09
CA GLY A 45 -24.55 -3.46 2.00
C GLY A 45 -24.46 -4.77 2.81
N VAL A 46 -23.60 -4.84 3.83
CA VAL A 46 -23.44 -6.04 4.68
C VAL A 46 -23.44 -5.66 6.15
N ALA A 47 -24.34 -6.28 6.93
CA ALA A 47 -24.36 -6.18 8.39
C ALA A 47 -24.32 -7.57 9.04
N VAL A 48 -23.67 -7.64 10.19
CA VAL A 48 -23.70 -8.80 11.08
C VAL A 48 -24.67 -8.50 12.23
N VAL A 49 -25.64 -9.37 12.41
CA VAL A 49 -26.73 -9.16 13.38
C VAL A 49 -26.82 -10.34 14.33
N LYS A 50 -26.91 -10.05 15.61
CA LYS A 50 -27.22 -11.04 16.65
C LYS A 50 -28.67 -10.92 17.07
N PHE A 51 -29.42 -12.01 16.96
CA PHE A 51 -30.80 -12.07 17.36
C PHE A 51 -31.00 -12.71 18.73
N SER A 52 -32.11 -12.41 19.41
CA SER A 52 -32.55 -13.10 20.62
C SER A 52 -33.00 -14.54 20.31
N ASP A 53 -32.98 -15.42 21.31
CA ASP A 53 -33.42 -16.79 21.16
C ASP A 53 -34.88 -16.90 20.69
N SER A 54 -35.75 -15.99 21.16
CA SER A 54 -37.15 -15.98 20.75
C SER A 54 -37.34 -15.64 19.28
N MET A 55 -36.48 -14.76 18.74
CA MET A 55 -36.55 -14.33 17.34
C MET A 55 -35.96 -15.42 16.42
N ILE A 56 -34.92 -16.12 16.85
CA ILE A 56 -34.28 -17.19 16.07
C ILE A 56 -35.27 -18.32 15.74
N GLN A 57 -36.12 -18.70 16.68
CA GLN A 57 -37.14 -19.75 16.44
C GLN A 57 -38.08 -19.37 15.26
N ALA A 58 -38.48 -18.12 15.19
CA ALA A 58 -39.29 -17.62 14.08
C ALA A 58 -38.52 -17.57 12.76
N ILE A 59 -37.28 -17.02 12.79
CA ILE A 59 -36.40 -16.88 11.61
C ILE A 59 -36.05 -18.25 11.01
N GLU A 60 -35.58 -19.21 11.83
CA GLU A 60 -35.17 -20.52 11.34
C GLU A 60 -36.34 -21.29 10.69
N SER A 61 -37.55 -21.16 11.24
CA SER A 61 -38.76 -21.78 10.65
C SER A 61 -39.04 -21.23 9.25
N ASP A 62 -38.92 -19.92 9.05
CA ASP A 62 -39.27 -19.28 7.80
C ASP A 62 -38.14 -19.41 6.74
N LEU A 63 -36.88 -19.34 7.13
CA LEU A 63 -35.74 -19.58 6.26
C LEU A 63 -35.69 -21.03 5.76
N ASN A 64 -35.98 -22.02 6.63
CA ASN A 64 -36.08 -23.43 6.24
C ASN A 64 -37.21 -23.67 5.24
N ALA A 65 -38.24 -22.82 5.24
CA ALA A 65 -39.32 -22.84 4.27
C ALA A 65 -39.00 -22.05 2.98
N GLY A 66 -37.77 -21.55 2.84
CA GLY A 66 -37.32 -20.73 1.67
C GLY A 66 -37.95 -19.35 1.64
N LYS A 67 -38.41 -18.83 2.77
CA LYS A 67 -39.02 -17.50 2.87
C LYS A 67 -38.07 -16.53 3.56
N LEU A 68 -37.76 -15.43 2.92
CA LEU A 68 -37.07 -14.31 3.55
C LEU A 68 -37.99 -13.53 4.50
N ALA A 69 -39.28 -13.46 4.18
CA ALA A 69 -40.29 -12.84 5.02
C ALA A 69 -40.53 -13.67 6.29
N THR A 70 -40.45 -13.03 7.45
CA THR A 70 -40.63 -13.65 8.75
C THR A 70 -41.95 -13.24 9.40
N LYS A 71 -42.33 -13.93 10.50
CA LYS A 71 -43.48 -13.52 11.32
C LYS A 71 -43.22 -12.22 12.12
N SER A 72 -42.00 -11.72 12.10
CA SER A 72 -41.65 -10.45 12.74
C SER A 72 -42.00 -9.26 11.81
N MET A 73 -42.98 -8.46 12.23
CA MET A 73 -43.44 -7.30 11.47
C MET A 73 -42.32 -6.27 11.31
N GLY A 74 -41.48 -6.06 12.35
CA GLY A 74 -40.36 -5.12 12.28
C GLY A 74 -39.24 -5.59 11.33
N LEU A 75 -38.97 -6.90 11.27
CA LEU A 75 -37.98 -7.43 10.32
C LEU A 75 -38.48 -7.32 8.89
N ASN A 76 -39.77 -7.60 8.62
CA ASN A 76 -40.37 -7.44 7.29
C ASN A 76 -40.32 -5.98 6.81
N GLN A 77 -40.56 -5.03 7.68
CA GLN A 77 -40.45 -3.61 7.33
C GLN A 77 -39.00 -3.25 6.95
N ALA A 78 -38.01 -3.73 7.71
CA ALA A 78 -36.60 -3.54 7.38
C ALA A 78 -36.19 -4.26 6.09
N LEU A 79 -36.77 -5.44 5.77
CA LEU A 79 -36.57 -6.14 4.51
C LEU A 79 -36.90 -5.24 3.31
N ASP A 80 -38.02 -4.53 3.41
CA ASP A 80 -38.48 -3.62 2.33
C ASP A 80 -37.66 -2.33 2.30
N GLU A 81 -37.48 -1.65 3.46
CA GLU A 81 -36.83 -0.34 3.56
C GLU A 81 -35.34 -0.37 3.22
N LEU A 82 -34.65 -1.44 3.58
CA LEU A 82 -33.22 -1.64 3.30
C LEU A 82 -32.98 -2.44 2.03
N SER A 83 -34.03 -2.92 1.35
CA SER A 83 -33.92 -3.84 0.20
C SER A 83 -33.04 -5.04 0.53
N ILE A 84 -33.35 -5.74 1.61
CA ILE A 84 -32.56 -6.91 2.05
C ILE A 84 -32.73 -8.05 1.04
N THR A 85 -31.60 -8.53 0.54
CA THR A 85 -31.54 -9.57 -0.51
C THR A 85 -31.23 -10.97 0.04
N SER A 86 -30.53 -11.06 1.15
CA SER A 86 -30.26 -12.32 1.83
C SER A 86 -30.06 -12.17 3.33
N MET A 87 -30.33 -13.25 4.04
CA MET A 87 -30.09 -13.40 5.46
C MET A 87 -29.63 -14.84 5.73
N GLU A 88 -28.38 -14.99 6.14
CA GLU A 88 -27.73 -16.30 6.31
C GLU A 88 -27.03 -16.37 7.67
N ARG A 89 -26.95 -17.56 8.25
CA ARG A 89 -26.19 -17.75 9.50
C ARG A 89 -24.72 -17.41 9.29
N LEU A 90 -24.16 -16.56 10.15
CA LEU A 90 -22.72 -16.26 10.17
C LEU A 90 -21.89 -17.51 10.47
N PHE A 91 -22.38 -18.34 11.40
CA PHE A 91 -21.81 -19.65 11.71
C PHE A 91 -22.72 -20.73 11.12
N PRO A 92 -22.31 -21.40 10.04
CA PRO A 92 -23.11 -22.42 9.36
C PRO A 92 -23.56 -23.51 10.30
N TYR A 93 -24.63 -24.25 9.92
CA TYR A 93 -25.08 -25.40 10.65
C TYR A 93 -23.96 -26.44 10.82
N ALA A 94 -23.66 -26.81 12.06
CA ALA A 94 -22.47 -27.56 12.42
C ALA A 94 -22.68 -29.08 12.49
N GLY A 95 -23.77 -29.60 11.90
CA GLY A 95 -24.08 -31.04 11.92
C GLY A 95 -24.14 -31.61 13.33
N GLU A 96 -23.38 -32.64 13.64
CA GLU A 96 -23.30 -33.29 14.96
C GLU A 96 -22.83 -32.33 16.08
N TYR A 97 -22.15 -31.26 15.76
CA TYR A 97 -21.64 -30.25 16.71
C TYR A 97 -22.66 -29.12 16.97
N GLU A 98 -23.83 -29.13 16.34
CA GLU A 98 -24.84 -28.07 16.48
C GLU A 98 -25.28 -27.85 17.95
N PRO A 99 -25.38 -28.88 18.84
CA PRO A 99 -25.67 -28.64 20.25
C PRO A 99 -24.66 -27.75 20.96
N ARG A 100 -23.38 -27.82 20.59
CA ARG A 100 -22.32 -26.92 21.08
C ARG A 100 -22.52 -25.52 20.55
N THR A 101 -22.74 -25.38 19.24
CA THR A 101 -22.98 -24.09 18.58
C THR A 101 -24.17 -23.35 19.22
N ARG A 102 -25.24 -24.07 19.54
CA ARG A 102 -26.41 -23.50 20.21
C ARG A 102 -26.13 -23.12 21.66
N ARG A 103 -25.40 -23.94 22.42
CA ARG A 103 -25.02 -23.64 23.80
C ARG A 103 -24.17 -22.37 23.89
N GLU A 104 -23.25 -22.14 22.93
CA GLU A 104 -22.40 -20.96 22.85
C GLU A 104 -23.12 -19.74 22.20
N GLY A 105 -24.38 -19.91 21.76
CA GLY A 105 -25.18 -18.85 21.16
C GLY A 105 -24.76 -18.44 19.76
N LEU A 106 -23.87 -19.22 19.08
CA LEU A 106 -23.35 -18.89 17.74
C LEU A 106 -24.44 -19.00 16.67
N HIS A 107 -25.46 -19.82 16.86
CA HIS A 107 -26.61 -19.96 15.97
C HIS A 107 -27.47 -18.69 15.85
N ARG A 108 -27.25 -17.72 16.72
CA ARG A 108 -28.00 -16.45 16.76
C ARG A 108 -27.41 -15.35 15.88
N TRP A 109 -26.26 -15.59 15.28
CA TRP A 109 -25.56 -14.62 14.48
C TRP A 109 -25.84 -14.84 13.00
N TYR A 110 -26.22 -13.76 12.32
CA TYR A 110 -26.59 -13.74 10.90
C TYR A 110 -25.85 -12.66 10.15
N VAL A 111 -25.54 -12.93 8.87
CA VAL A 111 -25.11 -11.95 7.89
C VAL A 111 -26.33 -11.50 7.10
N ILE A 112 -26.62 -10.23 7.09
CA ILE A 112 -27.70 -9.60 6.33
C ILE A 112 -27.08 -8.82 5.18
N ARG A 113 -27.53 -9.07 3.96
CA ARG A 113 -27.14 -8.31 2.78
C ARG A 113 -28.29 -7.42 2.33
N PHE A 114 -27.97 -6.14 2.09
CA PHE A 114 -28.94 -5.11 1.75
C PHE A 114 -28.40 -4.24 0.59
N ASP A 115 -29.18 -3.27 0.13
CA ASP A 115 -28.73 -2.38 -0.94
C ASP A 115 -27.45 -1.62 -0.53
N GLN A 116 -26.37 -1.82 -1.27
CA GLN A 116 -25.06 -1.19 -1.03
C GLN A 116 -25.07 0.34 -1.12
N ASN A 117 -26.14 0.95 -1.64
CA ASN A 117 -26.32 2.40 -1.65
C ASN A 117 -26.93 2.93 -0.35
N VAL A 118 -27.42 2.07 0.53
CA VAL A 118 -27.89 2.46 1.88
C VAL A 118 -26.67 2.65 2.77
N PRO A 119 -26.50 3.82 3.41
CA PRO A 119 -25.40 4.04 4.34
C PRO A 119 -25.40 3.01 5.48
N GLN A 120 -24.20 2.52 5.85
CA GLN A 120 -24.05 1.54 6.93
C GLN A 120 -24.63 2.02 8.25
N THR A 121 -24.48 3.31 8.56
CA THR A 121 -25.01 3.95 9.75
C THR A 121 -26.53 3.88 9.79
N LYS A 122 -27.21 4.13 8.65
CA LYS A 122 -28.66 4.02 8.55
C LYS A 122 -29.11 2.57 8.73
N ALA A 123 -28.50 1.61 8.03
CA ALA A 123 -28.84 0.20 8.14
C ALA A 123 -28.66 -0.32 9.57
N SER A 124 -27.56 0.05 10.24
CA SER A 124 -27.31 -0.32 11.63
C SER A 124 -28.35 0.26 12.58
N SER A 125 -28.76 1.51 12.38
CA SER A 125 -29.82 2.15 13.18
C SER A 125 -31.16 1.43 13.01
N ASP A 126 -31.60 1.21 11.78
CA ASP A 126 -32.89 0.61 11.47
C ASP A 126 -32.97 -0.84 11.96
N LEU A 127 -31.92 -1.62 11.75
CA LEU A 127 -31.84 -3.01 12.24
C LEU A 127 -31.82 -3.08 13.78
N SER A 128 -31.11 -2.17 14.45
CA SER A 128 -31.02 -2.13 15.91
C SER A 128 -32.36 -1.76 16.57
N ALA A 129 -33.22 -1.06 15.85
CA ALA A 129 -34.55 -0.69 16.35
C ALA A 129 -35.55 -1.86 16.35
N ILE A 130 -35.22 -2.99 15.72
CA ILE A 130 -36.13 -4.16 15.62
C ILE A 130 -36.18 -4.90 16.95
N PRO A 131 -37.34 -5.13 17.57
CA PRO A 131 -37.45 -5.95 18.77
C PRO A 131 -36.94 -7.35 18.55
N GLY A 132 -36.00 -7.79 19.40
CA GLY A 132 -35.34 -9.11 19.28
C GLY A 132 -34.01 -9.06 18.53
N VAL A 133 -33.56 -7.90 18.06
CA VAL A 133 -32.17 -7.66 17.66
C VAL A 133 -31.38 -7.25 18.91
N GLU A 134 -30.31 -7.97 19.24
CA GLU A 134 -29.46 -7.71 20.40
C GLU A 134 -28.21 -6.87 20.04
N LEU A 135 -27.68 -7.06 18.82
CA LEU A 135 -26.49 -6.36 18.35
C LEU A 135 -26.52 -6.26 16.82
N VAL A 136 -26.04 -5.14 16.32
CA VAL A 136 -25.78 -4.93 14.89
C VAL A 136 -24.37 -4.36 14.72
N GLU A 137 -23.58 -4.98 13.84
CA GLU A 137 -22.24 -4.52 13.47
C GLU A 137 -22.12 -4.46 11.94
N GLY A 138 -21.40 -3.47 11.42
CA GLY A 138 -20.97 -3.51 10.03
C GLY A 138 -19.97 -4.65 9.82
N GLN A 139 -20.06 -5.37 8.71
CA GLN A 139 -19.01 -6.30 8.32
C GLN A 139 -17.75 -5.50 7.97
N ARG A 140 -16.72 -5.60 8.79
CA ARG A 140 -15.44 -4.97 8.45
C ARG A 140 -14.84 -5.61 7.22
N LYS A 141 -14.30 -4.78 6.34
CA LYS A 141 -13.50 -5.25 5.21
C LYS A 141 -12.33 -6.06 5.74
N ILE A 142 -12.21 -7.29 5.25
CA ILE A 142 -11.03 -8.10 5.51
C ILE A 142 -9.99 -7.63 4.50
N ALA A 143 -9.01 -6.88 4.97
CA ALA A 143 -7.80 -6.61 4.21
C ALA A 143 -6.74 -7.63 4.62
N SER A 144 -5.97 -8.12 3.67
CA SER A 144 -4.67 -8.71 4.00
C SER A 144 -3.92 -7.66 4.83
N LEU A 145 -3.39 -8.06 5.99
CA LEU A 145 -2.48 -7.21 6.75
C LEU A 145 -1.23 -7.06 5.89
N GLY A 146 -1.23 -6.07 5.00
CA GLY A 146 -0.06 -5.66 4.26
C GLY A 146 1.03 -5.21 5.23
N PHE A 147 2.22 -4.96 4.71
CA PHE A 147 3.29 -4.38 5.50
C PHE A 147 2.87 -3.03 6.09
N ASN A 148 3.42 -2.68 7.26
CA ASN A 148 3.03 -1.50 8.04
C ASN A 148 3.86 -0.24 7.73
N ASP A 149 4.59 -0.26 6.62
CA ASP A 149 5.44 0.84 6.19
C ASP A 149 4.58 2.02 5.76
N PRO A 150 4.75 3.21 6.36
CA PRO A 150 3.80 4.31 6.25
C PRO A 150 3.67 4.88 4.83
N ARG A 151 4.63 4.64 3.95
CA ARG A 151 4.63 5.10 2.57
C ARG A 151 4.36 4.02 1.54
N LEU A 152 3.99 2.80 1.96
CA LEU A 152 3.62 1.74 1.03
C LEU A 152 2.45 2.14 0.12
N SER A 153 1.50 2.91 0.65
CA SER A 153 0.37 3.43 -0.14
C SER A 153 0.78 4.36 -1.29
N ASP A 154 1.95 5.02 -1.18
CA ASP A 154 2.50 5.88 -2.23
C ASP A 154 3.18 5.08 -3.35
N GLN A 155 3.49 3.80 -3.09
CA GLN A 155 4.24 2.92 -3.99
C GLN A 155 3.31 2.16 -4.94
N TRP A 156 2.60 2.92 -5.80
CA TRP A 156 1.66 2.36 -6.77
C TRP A 156 2.26 1.29 -7.70
N ASN A 157 3.57 1.31 -7.88
CA ASN A 157 4.30 0.31 -8.66
C ASN A 157 4.36 -1.06 -7.95
N LEU A 158 4.26 -1.10 -6.63
CA LEU A 158 4.23 -2.32 -5.83
C LEU A 158 2.79 -2.82 -5.66
N ILE A 159 1.87 -1.91 -5.27
CA ILE A 159 0.45 -2.20 -5.05
C ILE A 159 -0.37 -1.02 -5.59
N ASN A 160 -1.12 -1.23 -6.67
CA ASN A 160 -1.94 -0.19 -7.29
C ASN A 160 -3.44 -0.43 -7.03
N ASN A 161 -3.95 0.21 -6.00
CA ASN A 161 -5.39 0.19 -5.69
C ASN A 161 -6.19 1.21 -6.50
N ALA A 162 -5.52 2.08 -7.27
CA ALA A 162 -6.08 3.20 -8.04
C ALA A 162 -6.84 4.23 -7.18
N GLU A 163 -6.61 4.28 -5.87
CA GLU A 163 -7.24 5.24 -4.97
C GLU A 163 -6.76 6.65 -5.30
N GLY A 164 -7.70 7.52 -5.70
CA GLY A 164 -7.43 8.93 -5.99
C GLY A 164 -6.54 9.19 -7.22
N SER A 165 -6.26 8.21 -8.07
CA SER A 165 -5.38 8.34 -9.23
C SER A 165 -6.07 8.01 -10.55
N SER A 166 -5.52 8.55 -11.66
CA SER A 166 -5.90 8.17 -13.01
C SER A 166 -5.29 6.84 -13.47
N TYR A 167 -4.59 6.12 -12.60
CA TYR A 167 -3.98 4.83 -12.89
C TYR A 167 -5.00 3.71 -12.87
N ARG A 168 -4.79 2.71 -13.72
CA ARG A 168 -5.65 1.53 -13.77
C ARG A 168 -5.34 0.64 -12.56
N LYS A 169 -6.36 0.30 -11.77
CA LYS A 169 -6.25 -0.65 -10.64
C LYS A 169 -5.57 -1.95 -11.07
N GLY A 170 -4.61 -2.42 -10.28
CA GLY A 170 -3.83 -3.63 -10.55
C GLY A 170 -2.79 -3.49 -11.65
N ALA A 171 -2.52 -2.25 -12.16
CA ALA A 171 -1.39 -2.01 -13.05
C ALA A 171 -0.13 -1.76 -12.21
N ASP A 172 0.41 -2.82 -11.62
CA ASP A 172 1.60 -2.87 -10.78
C ASP A 172 2.42 -4.14 -11.07
N ILE A 173 3.47 -4.39 -10.31
CA ILE A 173 4.32 -5.58 -10.49
C ILE A 173 3.77 -6.83 -9.78
N ASN A 174 2.59 -6.75 -9.16
CA ASN A 174 1.91 -7.83 -8.44
C ASN A 174 2.78 -8.50 -7.34
N VAL A 175 3.63 -7.72 -6.69
CA VAL A 175 4.59 -8.24 -5.70
C VAL A 175 3.92 -8.68 -4.40
N SER A 176 2.73 -8.15 -4.08
CA SER A 176 2.00 -8.52 -2.87
C SER A 176 1.69 -10.01 -2.80
N GLU A 177 1.29 -10.63 -3.93
CA GLU A 177 1.09 -12.08 -4.00
C GLU A 177 2.40 -12.87 -3.80
N VAL A 178 3.54 -12.32 -4.26
CA VAL A 178 4.85 -12.95 -4.06
C VAL A 178 5.24 -12.91 -2.59
N TRP A 179 5.03 -11.78 -1.91
CA TRP A 179 5.30 -11.64 -0.48
C TRP A 179 4.44 -12.58 0.37
N GLU A 180 3.16 -12.71 0.02
CA GLU A 180 2.21 -13.54 0.75
C GLU A 180 2.46 -15.04 0.54
N LYS A 181 2.67 -15.47 -0.71
CA LYS A 181 2.63 -16.89 -1.08
C LYS A 181 4.00 -17.54 -1.26
N PHE A 182 5.05 -16.75 -1.53
CA PHE A 182 6.33 -17.31 -1.93
C PHE A 182 7.51 -16.83 -1.09
N THR A 183 7.87 -15.54 -1.16
CA THR A 183 9.08 -15.01 -0.51
C THR A 183 9.02 -13.49 -0.35
N VAL A 184 9.67 -13.00 0.70
CA VAL A 184 9.93 -11.57 0.96
C VAL A 184 11.38 -11.18 0.67
N GLY A 185 12.16 -12.06 0.03
CA GLY A 185 13.60 -12.02 -0.10
C GLY A 185 14.30 -12.95 0.89
N ARG A 186 15.60 -13.13 0.71
CA ARG A 186 16.46 -13.99 1.59
C ARG A 186 17.84 -13.39 1.70
N PRO A 187 18.49 -13.44 2.87
CA PRO A 187 19.82 -12.85 3.08
C PRO A 187 20.95 -13.56 2.33
N GLU A 188 20.72 -14.80 1.85
CA GLU A 188 21.67 -15.52 1.01
C GLU A 188 21.74 -14.99 -0.42
N VAL A 189 20.73 -14.22 -0.85
CA VAL A 189 20.70 -13.55 -2.15
C VAL A 189 21.38 -12.20 -2.01
N ILE A 190 22.52 -12.04 -2.65
CA ILE A 190 23.26 -10.79 -2.72
C ILE A 190 22.92 -10.09 -4.04
N VAL A 191 22.49 -8.82 -3.94
CA VAL A 191 22.27 -7.95 -5.09
C VAL A 191 23.40 -6.93 -5.14
N GLY A 192 24.22 -7.00 -6.18
CA GLY A 192 25.25 -6.00 -6.49
C GLY A 192 24.57 -4.73 -7.02
N LEU A 193 24.70 -3.63 -6.29
CA LEU A 193 24.20 -2.32 -6.70
C LEU A 193 25.35 -1.53 -7.30
N VAL A 194 25.51 -1.62 -8.63
CA VAL A 194 26.50 -0.85 -9.37
C VAL A 194 25.88 0.49 -9.74
N ASP A 195 26.11 1.52 -8.93
CA ASP A 195 25.37 2.80 -9.00
C ASP A 195 26.20 3.92 -8.29
N GLY A 196 25.59 5.03 -7.96
CA GLY A 196 26.08 5.93 -6.90
C GLY A 196 26.08 5.20 -5.56
N GLY A 197 26.84 5.64 -4.58
CA GLY A 197 26.90 4.99 -3.28
C GLY A 197 25.54 4.97 -2.57
N ALA A 198 25.13 3.81 -2.07
CA ALA A 198 23.99 3.72 -1.18
C ALA A 198 24.33 4.28 0.21
N ASP A 199 23.40 4.92 0.88
CA ASP A 199 23.55 5.27 2.30
C ASP A 199 23.45 4.00 3.16
N LEU A 200 24.59 3.41 3.48
CA LEU A 200 24.66 2.17 4.27
C LEU A 200 24.19 2.34 5.73
N ALA A 201 24.02 3.57 6.19
CA ALA A 201 23.53 3.88 7.54
C ALA A 201 22.04 4.28 7.54
N HIS A 202 21.39 4.33 6.37
CA HIS A 202 19.99 4.72 6.29
C HIS A 202 19.12 3.78 7.13
N PRO A 203 18.28 4.27 8.04
CA PRO A 203 17.55 3.45 9.00
C PRO A 203 16.66 2.38 8.36
N ASP A 204 16.14 2.65 7.17
CA ASP A 204 15.31 1.74 6.40
C ASP A 204 16.09 0.79 5.47
N LEU A 205 17.44 0.82 5.49
CA LEU A 205 18.32 0.03 4.62
C LEU A 205 19.41 -0.72 5.36
N ALA A 206 19.93 -0.14 6.42
CA ALA A 206 21.22 -0.52 7.03
C ALA A 206 21.36 -2.01 7.32
N ARG A 207 20.29 -2.66 7.78
CA ARG A 207 20.31 -4.10 8.09
C ARG A 207 20.45 -4.99 6.85
N ASN A 208 20.00 -4.52 5.69
CA ASN A 208 20.10 -5.23 4.42
C ASN A 208 21.38 -4.86 3.64
N CYS A 209 22.13 -3.84 4.05
CA CYS A 209 23.38 -3.44 3.40
C CYS A 209 24.56 -4.28 3.89
N ILE A 210 25.46 -4.61 2.96
CA ILE A 210 26.79 -5.13 3.27
C ILE A 210 27.72 -3.95 3.49
N PRO A 211 28.41 -3.86 4.66
CA PRO A 211 29.28 -2.73 4.96
C PRO A 211 30.52 -2.70 4.05
N GLY A 212 31.15 -1.53 3.95
CA GLY A 212 32.50 -1.39 3.43
C GLY A 212 33.51 -1.76 4.52
N ASN A 213 34.21 -2.88 4.34
CA ASN A 213 35.20 -3.41 5.28
C ASN A 213 36.39 -4.06 4.57
N GLY A 214 36.66 -3.62 3.35
CA GLY A 214 37.73 -4.17 2.52
C GLY A 214 37.28 -5.36 1.64
N GLU A 215 36.27 -6.13 2.06
CA GLU A 215 35.75 -7.30 1.36
C GLU A 215 34.22 -7.21 1.12
N GLY A 216 33.65 -6.03 1.23
CA GLY A 216 32.23 -5.78 1.06
C GLY A 216 31.95 -4.68 0.05
N SER A 217 31.07 -3.74 0.40
CA SER A 217 30.79 -2.59 -0.44
C SER A 217 32.04 -1.77 -0.75
N TRP A 218 32.20 -1.31 -2.00
CA TRP A 218 33.42 -0.67 -2.48
C TRP A 218 33.14 0.58 -3.31
N ASN A 219 33.93 1.61 -3.10
CA ASN A 219 33.89 2.87 -3.86
C ASN A 219 34.96 2.86 -4.96
N PHE A 220 34.54 2.64 -6.20
CA PHE A 220 35.39 2.61 -7.40
C PHE A 220 35.75 3.99 -7.93
N VAL A 221 35.20 5.06 -7.35
CA VAL A 221 35.57 6.44 -7.66
C VAL A 221 36.86 6.84 -6.92
N ASP A 222 36.91 6.51 -5.62
CA ASP A 222 38.04 6.81 -4.73
C ASP A 222 38.92 5.58 -4.45
N ASN A 223 38.56 4.43 -4.98
CA ASN A 223 39.24 3.15 -4.82
C ASN A 223 39.50 2.78 -3.34
N ASN A 224 38.44 2.78 -2.56
CA ASN A 224 38.46 2.42 -1.14
C ASN A 224 37.10 1.85 -0.67
N ASP A 225 37.04 1.42 0.58
CA ASP A 225 35.85 0.84 1.21
C ASP A 225 34.86 1.87 1.83
N LYS A 226 35.11 3.18 1.60
CA LYS A 226 34.25 4.25 2.14
C LYS A 226 33.21 4.61 1.11
N ILE A 227 32.01 4.11 1.29
CA ILE A 227 30.87 4.47 0.45
C ILE A 227 30.42 5.89 0.81
N VAL A 228 30.34 6.73 -0.21
CA VAL A 228 29.78 8.08 -0.08
C VAL A 228 28.34 8.04 -0.57
N ALA A 229 27.40 8.30 0.33
CA ALA A 229 25.98 8.28 0.02
C ALA A 229 25.65 9.20 -1.15
N HIS A 230 24.91 8.67 -2.12
CA HIS A 230 24.41 9.38 -3.29
C HIS A 230 22.91 9.23 -3.38
N GLN A 231 22.19 10.30 -3.69
CA GLN A 231 20.74 10.31 -3.73
C GLN A 231 20.19 9.21 -4.64
N HIS A 232 20.72 9.07 -5.86
CA HIS A 232 20.27 8.07 -6.83
C HIS A 232 20.53 6.64 -6.33
N GLY A 233 21.75 6.32 -5.91
CA GLY A 233 22.08 4.97 -5.43
C GLY A 233 21.30 4.58 -4.16
N THR A 234 21.08 5.52 -3.24
CA THR A 234 20.26 5.27 -2.05
C THR A 234 18.79 5.00 -2.42
N HIS A 235 18.24 5.75 -3.37
CA HIS A 235 16.87 5.56 -3.83
C HIS A 235 16.69 4.21 -4.53
N VAL A 236 17.63 3.82 -5.42
CA VAL A 236 17.60 2.51 -6.08
C VAL A 236 17.76 1.37 -5.06
N ALA A 237 18.65 1.53 -4.07
CA ALA A 237 18.79 0.60 -2.95
C ALA A 237 17.45 0.40 -2.21
N GLY A 238 16.71 1.48 -1.95
CA GLY A 238 15.39 1.45 -1.32
C GLY A 238 14.37 0.65 -2.12
N ILE A 239 14.31 0.85 -3.43
CA ILE A 239 13.41 0.08 -4.32
C ILE A 239 13.73 -1.42 -4.26
N ILE A 240 14.99 -1.81 -4.16
CA ILE A 240 15.39 -3.22 -4.10
C ILE A 240 15.10 -3.82 -2.73
N ALA A 241 15.53 -3.15 -1.66
CA ALA A 241 15.66 -3.81 -0.35
C ALA A 241 15.44 -2.89 0.87
N ALA A 242 14.64 -1.82 0.77
CA ALA A 242 14.14 -1.17 1.98
C ALA A 242 13.48 -2.21 2.87
N ILE A 243 13.66 -2.08 4.18
CA ILE A 243 13.23 -3.10 5.15
C ILE A 243 11.71 -3.05 5.27
N ASN A 244 11.01 -4.09 4.82
CA ASN A 244 9.55 -4.14 4.86
C ASN A 244 9.04 -4.43 6.28
N ASN A 245 7.85 -3.93 6.57
CA ASN A 245 7.09 -4.22 7.79
C ASN A 245 7.84 -3.78 9.08
N ASN A 246 8.58 -2.68 8.99
CA ASN A 246 9.37 -2.11 10.07
C ASN A 246 8.76 -0.82 10.67
N SER A 247 7.53 -0.45 10.23
CA SER A 247 6.83 0.79 10.60
C SER A 247 7.57 2.07 10.16
N MET A 248 8.41 2.00 9.13
CA MET A 248 9.26 3.10 8.69
C MET A 248 9.32 3.18 7.15
N GLY A 249 9.37 4.39 6.61
CA GLY A 249 9.71 4.68 5.22
C GLY A 249 8.85 3.95 4.18
N VAL A 250 9.50 3.14 3.35
CA VAL A 250 8.98 2.49 2.15
C VAL A 250 9.25 0.99 2.16
N CYS A 251 8.58 0.25 1.27
CA CYS A 251 8.89 -1.17 1.05
C CYS A 251 9.88 -1.35 -0.10
N GLY A 252 10.84 -2.27 0.07
CA GLY A 252 11.65 -2.81 -1.02
C GLY A 252 11.00 -4.05 -1.63
N VAL A 253 11.25 -4.30 -2.91
CA VAL A 253 10.75 -5.52 -3.61
C VAL A 253 11.13 -6.79 -2.85
N ALA A 254 12.33 -6.83 -2.26
CA ALA A 254 12.87 -7.97 -1.52
C ALA A 254 13.45 -7.57 -0.16
N GLY A 255 12.77 -6.65 0.54
CA GLY A 255 13.23 -6.04 1.79
C GLY A 255 13.13 -6.92 3.04
N GLY A 256 12.50 -8.09 2.94
CA GLY A 256 12.23 -8.96 4.08
C GLY A 256 10.84 -8.73 4.69
N ASP A 257 10.67 -9.12 5.94
CA ASP A 257 9.49 -8.89 6.78
C ASP A 257 9.97 -8.77 8.23
N ASP A 258 10.17 -7.55 8.69
CA ASP A 258 10.75 -7.27 10.01
C ASP A 258 9.88 -7.79 11.14
N ALA A 259 8.58 -7.56 11.07
CA ALA A 259 7.64 -8.02 12.10
C ALA A 259 7.62 -9.56 12.23
N ALA A 260 7.91 -10.28 11.12
CA ALA A 260 8.04 -11.73 11.13
C ALA A 260 9.50 -12.22 11.37
N GLY A 261 10.45 -11.33 11.62
CA GLY A 261 11.85 -11.65 11.82
C GLY A 261 12.58 -12.18 10.58
N LYS A 262 12.06 -11.92 9.37
CA LYS A 262 12.63 -12.38 8.11
C LYS A 262 13.47 -11.27 7.48
N SER A 263 14.76 -11.53 7.29
CA SER A 263 15.65 -10.60 6.59
C SER A 263 15.39 -10.63 5.08
N GLY A 264 15.56 -9.46 4.42
CA GLY A 264 15.56 -9.35 2.97
C GLY A 264 16.87 -9.78 2.31
N VAL A 265 17.00 -9.50 1.02
CA VAL A 265 18.25 -9.67 0.28
C VAL A 265 19.35 -8.77 0.84
N LYS A 266 20.61 -9.10 0.57
CA LYS A 266 21.75 -8.27 0.92
C LYS A 266 22.15 -7.39 -0.24
N LEU A 267 22.38 -6.09 0.04
CA LEU A 267 22.86 -5.11 -0.93
C LEU A 267 24.36 -4.93 -0.83
N LEU A 268 25.08 -5.20 -1.91
CA LEU A 268 26.49 -4.91 -2.07
C LEU A 268 26.64 -3.63 -2.89
N SER A 269 26.93 -2.51 -2.24
CA SER A 269 27.08 -1.22 -2.92
C SER A 269 28.45 -1.14 -3.63
N CYS A 270 28.43 -1.15 -4.95
CA CYS A 270 29.61 -0.97 -5.82
C CYS A 270 29.52 0.42 -6.44
N GLN A 271 30.06 1.42 -5.73
CA GLN A 271 29.91 2.83 -6.08
C GLN A 271 30.76 3.20 -7.29
N ILE A 272 30.12 3.62 -8.38
CA ILE A 272 30.78 3.99 -9.64
C ILE A 272 30.67 5.48 -10.01
N PHE A 273 29.85 6.24 -9.29
CA PHE A 273 29.84 7.71 -9.40
C PHE A 273 29.53 8.38 -8.07
N GLN A 274 29.95 9.64 -7.97
CA GLN A 274 29.83 10.41 -6.73
C GLN A 274 29.85 11.90 -7.08
N THR A 275 28.97 12.67 -6.46
CA THR A 275 28.91 14.11 -6.66
C THR A 275 30.13 14.79 -6.03
N ASN A 276 30.85 15.57 -6.83
CA ASN A 276 31.95 16.43 -6.35
C ASN A 276 31.33 17.61 -5.59
N PRO A 277 31.57 17.76 -4.28
CA PRO A 277 30.95 18.82 -3.51
C PRO A 277 31.37 20.24 -3.92
N ALA A 278 32.52 20.39 -4.55
CA ALA A 278 33.03 21.71 -5.01
C ALA A 278 32.38 22.17 -6.31
N THR A 279 31.96 21.23 -7.18
CA THR A 279 31.46 21.55 -8.52
C THR A 279 30.00 21.19 -8.74
N GLY A 280 29.41 20.37 -7.86
CA GLY A 280 28.07 19.79 -7.99
C GLY A 280 27.93 18.80 -9.15
N LYS A 281 29.04 18.43 -9.83
CA LYS A 281 29.01 17.43 -10.91
C LYS A 281 29.47 16.09 -10.44
N ASP A 282 28.90 15.03 -11.04
CA ASP A 282 29.33 13.69 -10.75
C ASP A 282 30.69 13.38 -11.42
N ARG A 283 31.49 12.60 -10.71
CA ARG A 283 32.73 11.99 -11.22
C ARG A 283 32.56 10.49 -11.22
N GLY A 284 33.01 9.84 -12.27
CA GLY A 284 32.86 8.39 -12.47
C GLY A 284 34.05 7.59 -11.96
N GLY A 285 33.79 6.32 -11.67
CA GLY A 285 34.76 5.28 -11.37
C GLY A 285 34.80 4.19 -12.43
N ASN A 286 35.49 3.09 -12.14
CA ASN A 286 35.63 1.97 -13.08
C ASN A 286 34.45 1.03 -13.01
N THR A 287 33.55 1.12 -13.99
CA THR A 287 32.32 0.32 -14.07
C THR A 287 32.58 -1.17 -14.28
N ALA A 288 33.58 -1.54 -15.11
CA ALA A 288 33.91 -2.94 -15.35
C ALA A 288 34.44 -3.61 -14.08
N SER A 289 35.32 -2.93 -13.35
CA SER A 289 35.81 -3.43 -12.05
C SER A 289 34.69 -3.59 -11.03
N ALA A 290 33.70 -2.67 -11.02
CA ALA A 290 32.57 -2.73 -10.10
C ALA A 290 31.68 -3.96 -10.38
N VAL A 291 31.39 -4.24 -11.66
CA VAL A 291 30.60 -5.42 -12.06
C VAL A 291 31.34 -6.72 -11.69
N THR A 292 32.65 -6.80 -12.01
CA THR A 292 33.48 -7.97 -11.64
C THR A 292 33.54 -8.15 -10.13
N TRP A 293 33.76 -7.08 -9.38
CA TRP A 293 33.78 -7.12 -7.92
C TRP A 293 32.45 -7.64 -7.34
N ALA A 294 31.32 -7.16 -7.85
CA ALA A 294 30.02 -7.62 -7.41
C ALA A 294 29.87 -9.15 -7.61
N ALA A 295 30.25 -9.65 -8.77
CA ALA A 295 30.21 -11.08 -9.07
C ALA A 295 31.15 -11.89 -8.18
N ASP A 296 32.39 -11.44 -8.00
CA ASP A 296 33.41 -12.11 -7.18
C ASP A 296 33.05 -12.12 -5.68
N HIS A 297 32.22 -11.15 -5.23
CA HIS A 297 31.74 -11.07 -3.86
C HIS A 297 30.33 -11.66 -3.68
N GLY A 298 29.92 -12.54 -4.59
CA GLY A 298 28.75 -13.40 -4.43
C GLY A 298 27.43 -12.79 -4.89
N ALA A 299 27.43 -11.65 -5.56
CA ALA A 299 26.20 -11.12 -6.14
C ALA A 299 25.70 -12.07 -7.25
N VAL A 300 24.48 -12.53 -7.12
CA VAL A 300 23.77 -13.36 -8.11
C VAL A 300 22.87 -12.53 -9.02
N ILE A 301 22.61 -11.28 -8.63
CA ILE A 301 21.90 -10.26 -9.40
C ILE A 301 22.75 -9.00 -9.34
N ILE A 302 22.90 -8.29 -10.47
CA ILE A 302 23.59 -7.01 -10.54
C ILE A 302 22.62 -6.00 -11.14
N ASN A 303 22.31 -4.95 -10.37
CA ASN A 303 21.48 -3.83 -10.82
C ASN A 303 22.37 -2.71 -11.35
N ASN A 304 22.11 -2.29 -12.59
CA ASN A 304 22.79 -1.23 -13.29
C ASN A 304 21.77 -0.16 -13.74
N SER A 305 21.48 0.83 -12.89
CA SER A 305 20.52 1.91 -13.19
C SER A 305 21.23 3.15 -13.75
N TRP A 306 22.11 2.95 -14.71
CA TRP A 306 22.92 3.99 -15.34
C TRP A 306 23.16 3.67 -16.82
N GLY A 307 23.72 4.63 -17.54
CA GLY A 307 24.09 4.44 -18.94
C GLY A 307 25.11 5.48 -19.38
N TYR A 308 25.69 5.25 -20.55
CA TYR A 308 26.59 6.21 -21.16
C TYR A 308 25.80 7.23 -21.97
N SER A 309 26.16 8.50 -21.84
CA SER A 309 25.66 9.54 -22.74
C SER A 309 26.24 9.33 -24.13
N PRO A 310 25.43 9.32 -25.19
CA PRO A 310 25.95 9.32 -26.55
C PRO A 310 26.67 10.62 -26.89
N ASP A 311 26.35 11.70 -26.20
CA ASP A 311 27.03 13.02 -26.28
C ASP A 311 28.05 13.09 -25.12
N ALA A 312 29.22 12.50 -25.35
CA ALA A 312 30.25 12.36 -24.30
C ALA A 312 30.94 13.69 -23.96
N ASN A 313 30.99 14.65 -24.90
CA ASN A 313 31.61 15.95 -24.72
C ASN A 313 30.63 17.04 -24.26
N GLY A 314 29.30 16.77 -24.29
CA GLY A 314 28.26 17.68 -23.82
C GLY A 314 28.03 18.89 -24.74
N ASP A 315 28.36 18.81 -26.02
CA ASP A 315 28.19 19.90 -26.97
C ASP A 315 26.81 19.97 -27.65
N GLY A 316 25.92 19.05 -27.28
CA GLY A 316 24.56 18.91 -27.81
C GLY A 316 24.51 18.21 -29.17
N LYS A 317 25.62 17.60 -29.64
CA LYS A 317 25.71 16.86 -30.89
C LYS A 317 26.31 15.49 -30.63
N ILE A 318 25.93 14.52 -31.44
CA ILE A 318 26.46 13.15 -31.35
C ILE A 318 27.30 12.91 -32.59
N SER A 319 28.61 12.94 -32.45
CA SER A 319 29.57 12.63 -33.51
C SER A 319 29.60 11.13 -33.82
N ASP A 320 30.09 10.72 -34.96
CA ASP A 320 30.21 9.32 -35.33
C ASP A 320 31.18 8.54 -34.40
N SER A 321 32.23 9.21 -33.93
CA SER A 321 33.15 8.66 -32.93
C SER A 321 32.46 8.39 -31.57
N GLU A 322 31.58 9.29 -31.13
CA GLU A 322 30.83 9.13 -29.92
C GLU A 322 29.79 8.02 -30.04
N LYS A 323 29.11 7.89 -31.19
CA LYS A 323 28.21 6.77 -31.49
C LYS A 323 28.93 5.44 -31.42
N GLU A 324 30.12 5.35 -32.04
CA GLU A 324 30.91 4.12 -32.03
C GLU A 324 31.36 3.75 -30.62
N THR A 325 31.81 4.71 -29.83
CA THR A 325 32.20 4.51 -28.43
C THR A 325 31.03 4.07 -27.58
N TYR A 326 29.86 4.71 -27.74
CA TYR A 326 28.65 4.34 -27.05
C TYR A 326 28.17 2.90 -27.39
N LEU A 327 28.22 2.53 -28.67
CA LEU A 327 27.85 1.20 -29.13
C LEU A 327 28.81 0.12 -28.61
N LYS A 328 30.10 0.38 -28.59
CA LYS A 328 31.10 -0.53 -28.02
C LYS A 328 30.88 -0.72 -26.52
N ALA A 329 30.65 0.35 -25.77
CA ALA A 329 30.35 0.27 -24.35
C ALA A 329 29.08 -0.58 -24.07
N LYS A 330 28.02 -0.37 -24.86
CA LYS A 330 26.76 -1.10 -24.74
C LYS A 330 26.85 -2.60 -25.09
N ILE A 331 27.79 -2.96 -25.97
CA ILE A 331 28.02 -4.36 -26.35
C ILE A 331 28.88 -5.08 -25.29
N SER A 332 29.68 -4.32 -24.53
CA SER A 332 30.62 -4.84 -23.52
C SER A 332 30.01 -4.93 -22.12
N ALA A 333 28.82 -4.35 -21.91
CA ALA A 333 28.07 -4.38 -20.65
C ALA A 333 26.99 -5.48 -20.69
#